data_5b6461a9cc18dd74cafcb921318188ad
#
_entry.id   5b6461a9cc18dd74cafcb921318188ad
#
_cell.length_a   1.000
_cell.length_b   1.000
_cell.length_c   1.000
_cell.angle_alpha   90.00
_cell.angle_beta   90.00
_cell.angle_gamma   90.00
#
_symmetry.space_group_name_H-M   'P 1'
#
loop_
_entity.id
_entity.type
_entity.pdbx_description
1 polymer ?
#
loop_
_entity_poly.entity_id
_entity_poly.type
_entity_poly.pdbx_seq_one_letter_code
_entity_poly.pdbx_strand_id
1 'polypeptide(L)'
;MWIKHNKRLLSKILLLLVILLVGGLAASGCIRGLQPVGWSGGVVADGTLFLGSTEGKLVAVSIADVTSQWSEPLQASGSTGGFGCVAAPAGVAIYGTPAVAGDLVYITGYNGKIYAFDSASLQKRWVYPPEGNLQPIVSGPVVALGNVYFGGSDGRVYALKADTGVEAWEPFQTGDKIWSTPVIDGETIYISSFDKKLYALDAVTGEKKWETVEAGGALAATPLVYNNTVYFGSFDRYLYAVDATDGSLKWKSEVEAGSWFWATPIIYNNTVYAPSLDGKVYILDAESGRELIDAIDLGNPVSSSPVLVDGSIIIASGEGRIYSLDTVNNQIRPLADVREKVDAPLWASNGVVYIHAQEDETLYALSAETGAELWNLSLSSE
;
A
#
# COMPACT_ATOMS: atom_id res chain seq x y z
N MET A 1 28.45 24.17 62.06
CA MET A 1 28.64 25.18 60.99
C MET A 1 28.94 24.58 59.60
N TRP A 2 29.46 23.37 59.54
CA TRP A 2 29.85 22.66 58.31
C TRP A 2 28.68 22.11 57.47
N ILE A 3 27.58 21.72 58.06
CA ILE A 3 26.40 21.11 57.40
C ILE A 3 25.53 22.13 56.59
N LYS A 4 25.54 23.41 57.00
CA LYS A 4 24.80 24.48 56.28
C LYS A 4 25.47 24.93 54.99
N HIS A 5 26.78 24.78 54.85
CA HIS A 5 27.53 25.20 53.69
C HIS A 5 27.34 24.19 52.52
N ASN A 6 27.32 22.91 52.82
CA ASN A 6 27.12 21.85 51.84
C ASN A 6 25.70 21.82 51.23
N LYS A 7 24.66 22.19 51.98
CA LYS A 7 23.28 22.26 51.46
C LYS A 7 23.10 23.40 50.44
N ARG A 8 23.81 24.51 50.61
CA ARG A 8 23.78 25.66 49.66
C ARG A 8 24.60 25.33 48.40
N LEU A 9 25.67 24.55 48.51
CA LEU A 9 26.45 24.12 47.36
C LEU A 9 25.68 23.07 46.54
N LEU A 10 25.06 22.08 47.19
CA LEU A 10 24.20 21.08 46.56
C LEU A 10 22.98 21.71 45.87
N SER A 11 22.34 22.72 46.47
CA SER A 11 21.20 23.39 45.83
C SER A 11 21.64 24.21 44.62
N LYS A 12 22.82 24.82 44.61
CA LYS A 12 23.35 25.54 43.45
C LYS A 12 23.78 24.60 42.34
N ILE A 13 24.36 23.42 42.66
CA ILE A 13 24.69 22.39 41.67
C ILE A 13 23.44 21.80 41.08
N LEU A 14 22.40 21.54 41.90
CA LEU A 14 21.10 21.06 41.40
C LEU A 14 20.38 22.09 40.52
N LEU A 15 20.47 23.38 40.86
CA LEU A 15 19.91 24.46 40.03
C LEU A 15 20.66 24.61 38.70
N LEU A 16 22.00 24.46 38.69
CA LEU A 16 22.82 24.48 37.49
C LEU A 16 22.56 23.25 36.60
N LEU A 17 22.34 22.07 37.18
CA LEU A 17 21.95 20.87 36.46
C LEU A 17 20.55 20.99 35.85
N VAL A 18 19.58 21.59 36.53
CA VAL A 18 18.24 21.86 36.01
C VAL A 18 18.30 22.89 34.87
N ILE A 19 19.12 23.95 35.02
CA ILE A 19 19.31 24.96 33.96
C ILE A 19 20.02 24.35 32.74
N LEU A 20 21.00 23.45 32.93
CA LEU A 20 21.62 22.69 31.82
C LEU A 20 20.68 21.70 31.17
N LEU A 21 19.81 21.04 31.94
CA LEU A 21 18.78 20.14 31.40
C LEU A 21 17.68 20.90 30.63
N VAL A 22 17.25 22.07 31.18
CA VAL A 22 16.25 22.90 30.47
C VAL A 22 16.89 23.64 29.29
N GLY A 23 18.13 24.09 29.42
CA GLY A 23 18.87 24.70 28.31
C GLY A 23 19.27 23.70 27.23
N GLY A 24 19.57 22.44 27.61
CA GLY A 24 19.83 21.35 26.67
C GLY A 24 18.58 20.90 25.91
N LEU A 25 17.39 20.97 26.54
CA LEU A 25 16.10 20.73 25.88
C LEU A 25 15.68 21.85 24.94
N ALA A 26 16.15 23.10 25.18
CA ALA A 26 15.89 24.22 24.28
C ALA A 26 16.89 24.31 23.10
N ALA A 27 18.03 23.60 23.18
CA ALA A 27 19.02 23.47 22.12
C ALA A 27 18.89 22.15 21.32
N SER A 28 17.95 21.27 21.68
CA SER A 28 17.58 20.13 20.84
C SER A 28 16.87 20.70 19.62
N GLY A 29 17.64 20.86 18.55
CA GLY A 29 17.15 21.17 17.22
C GLY A 29 15.94 20.32 16.89
N CYS A 30 15.07 20.84 16.05
CA CYS A 30 13.86 20.19 15.55
C CYS A 30 14.11 18.69 15.43
N ILE A 31 13.57 17.89 16.35
CA ILE A 31 13.47 16.45 16.14
C ILE A 31 12.56 16.35 14.93
N ARG A 32 13.12 16.09 13.75
CA ARG A 32 12.34 15.67 12.59
C ARG A 32 11.55 14.44 13.08
N GLY A 33 10.26 14.62 13.35
CA GLY A 33 9.38 13.48 13.54
C GLY A 33 9.62 12.53 12.37
N LEU A 34 9.69 11.24 12.63
CA LEU A 34 9.79 10.23 11.58
C LEU A 34 8.66 10.52 10.59
N GLN A 35 9.03 10.97 9.40
CA GLN A 35 8.07 11.20 8.34
C GLN A 35 7.63 9.83 7.83
N PRO A 36 6.33 9.62 7.56
CA PRO A 36 5.89 8.40 6.92
C PRO A 36 6.59 8.26 5.57
N VAL A 37 7.22 7.12 5.33
CA VAL A 37 7.83 6.77 4.05
C VAL A 37 6.82 5.87 3.34
N GLY A 38 6.33 6.30 2.17
CA GLY A 38 5.40 5.54 1.35
C GLY A 38 6.07 4.32 0.69
N TRP A 39 5.23 3.39 0.20
CA TRP A 39 5.66 2.23 -0.60
C TRP A 39 4.68 2.00 -1.74
N SER A 40 4.69 2.85 -2.73
CA SER A 40 3.79 2.72 -3.88
C SER A 40 4.22 1.55 -4.76
N GLY A 41 3.27 0.70 -5.14
CA GLY A 41 3.44 -0.17 -6.30
C GLY A 41 3.41 0.65 -7.58
N GLY A 42 3.59 -0.01 -8.71
CA GLY A 42 3.57 0.64 -10.02
C GLY A 42 2.51 0.07 -10.96
N VAL A 43 2.20 0.81 -12.00
CA VAL A 43 1.34 0.40 -13.10
C VAL A 43 1.99 0.72 -14.42
N VAL A 44 1.92 -0.23 -15.37
CA VAL A 44 2.43 -0.04 -16.74
C VAL A 44 1.26 0.27 -17.67
N ALA A 45 1.35 1.38 -18.37
CA ALA A 45 0.43 1.76 -19.43
C ALA A 45 1.21 2.35 -20.62
N ASP A 46 0.91 1.89 -21.82
CA ASP A 46 1.49 2.38 -23.08
C ASP A 46 3.03 2.50 -23.07
N GLY A 47 3.72 1.49 -22.48
CA GLY A 47 5.19 1.47 -22.39
C GLY A 47 5.78 2.40 -21.34
N THR A 48 4.95 3.04 -20.53
CA THR A 48 5.35 3.90 -19.41
C THR A 48 4.93 3.25 -18.11
N LEU A 49 5.85 3.22 -17.17
CA LEU A 49 5.63 2.79 -15.80
C LEU A 49 5.36 4.01 -14.92
N PHE A 50 4.25 3.99 -14.18
CA PHE A 50 3.89 5.04 -13.22
C PHE A 50 3.94 4.50 -11.80
N LEU A 51 4.55 5.26 -10.88
CA LEU A 51 4.62 4.94 -9.45
C LEU A 51 4.73 6.22 -8.60
N GLY A 52 4.49 6.09 -7.31
CA GLY A 52 4.71 7.17 -6.34
C GLY A 52 6.11 7.07 -5.73
N SER A 53 6.82 8.18 -5.64
CA SER A 53 8.12 8.25 -4.97
C SER A 53 8.00 8.52 -3.47
N THR A 54 9.04 8.22 -2.72
CA THR A 54 9.17 8.56 -1.28
C THR A 54 9.23 10.07 -1.05
N GLU A 55 9.62 10.85 -2.06
CA GLU A 55 9.58 12.31 -2.04
C GLU A 55 8.17 12.90 -2.27
N GLY A 56 7.16 12.04 -2.51
CA GLY A 56 5.79 12.46 -2.74
C GLY A 56 5.55 13.05 -4.12
N LYS A 57 6.16 12.48 -5.13
CA LYS A 57 5.96 12.82 -6.55
C LYS A 57 5.40 11.62 -7.31
N LEU A 58 4.62 11.87 -8.34
CA LEU A 58 4.34 10.87 -9.37
C LEU A 58 5.56 10.78 -10.28
N VAL A 59 6.04 9.58 -10.51
CA VAL A 59 7.14 9.28 -11.43
C VAL A 59 6.60 8.50 -12.62
N ALA A 60 7.01 8.88 -13.81
CA ALA A 60 6.78 8.15 -15.05
C ALA A 60 8.13 7.70 -15.63
N VAL A 61 8.30 6.40 -15.83
CA VAL A 61 9.52 5.81 -16.39
C VAL A 61 9.22 5.20 -17.74
N SER A 62 9.88 5.67 -18.80
CA SER A 62 9.85 4.99 -20.12
C SER A 62 10.57 3.65 -19.99
N ILE A 63 9.86 2.55 -20.25
CA ILE A 63 10.43 1.20 -20.16
C ILE A 63 11.48 0.98 -21.27
N ALA A 64 11.30 1.62 -22.43
CA ALA A 64 12.18 1.44 -23.57
C ALA A 64 13.56 2.11 -23.38
N ASP A 65 13.57 3.32 -22.82
CA ASP A 65 14.78 4.14 -22.72
C ASP A 65 15.32 4.23 -21.28
N VAL A 66 14.58 3.70 -20.31
CA VAL A 66 14.88 3.80 -18.87
C VAL A 66 15.08 5.26 -18.42
N THR A 67 14.24 6.16 -18.97
CA THR A 67 14.26 7.59 -18.61
C THR A 67 13.06 7.92 -17.73
N SER A 68 13.27 8.76 -16.73
CA SER A 68 12.23 9.18 -15.81
C SER A 68 11.80 10.63 -16.01
N GLN A 69 10.49 10.86 -15.81
CA GLN A 69 9.87 12.18 -15.67
C GLN A 69 9.19 12.27 -14.31
N TRP A 70 9.13 13.46 -13.75
CA TRP A 70 8.64 13.70 -12.41
C TRP A 70 7.57 14.78 -12.40
N SER A 71 6.49 14.55 -11.67
CA SER A 71 5.51 15.59 -11.39
C SER A 71 6.08 16.61 -10.39
N GLU A 72 5.38 17.73 -10.26
CA GLU A 72 5.52 18.56 -9.06
C GLU A 72 5.18 17.74 -7.80
N PRO A 73 5.85 18.00 -6.66
CA PRO A 73 5.54 17.31 -5.41
C PRO A 73 4.07 17.46 -5.03
N LEU A 74 3.47 16.41 -4.50
CA LEU A 74 2.14 16.50 -3.91
C LEU A 74 2.16 17.53 -2.78
N GLN A 75 1.13 18.37 -2.69
CA GLN A 75 1.08 19.42 -1.70
C GLN A 75 1.04 18.85 -0.27
N ALA A 76 2.05 19.16 0.53
CA ALA A 76 1.99 18.89 1.96
C ALA A 76 0.79 19.59 2.58
N SER A 77 0.11 18.92 3.54
CA SER A 77 -0.90 19.59 4.36
C SER A 77 -0.22 20.79 5.05
N GLY A 78 -0.74 22.01 4.82
CA GLY A 78 -0.11 23.22 5.32
C GLY A 78 0.04 23.18 6.84
N SER A 79 1.24 23.00 7.34
CA SER A 79 1.58 23.37 8.70
C SER A 79 1.74 24.89 8.69
N THR A 80 0.77 25.61 9.23
CA THR A 80 0.95 27.02 9.57
C THR A 80 2.10 27.10 10.56
N GLY A 81 3.26 27.55 10.08
CA GLY A 81 4.50 27.61 10.84
C GLY A 81 4.34 28.45 12.10
N GLY A 82 4.53 27.83 13.25
CA GLY A 82 4.97 28.53 14.46
C GLY A 82 6.37 29.11 14.22
N PHE A 83 6.62 30.29 14.76
CA PHE A 83 7.86 31.06 14.66
C PHE A 83 9.12 30.16 14.78
N GLY A 84 9.97 30.13 13.75
CA GLY A 84 11.38 29.91 13.91
C GLY A 84 12.12 28.80 13.15
N CYS A 85 11.46 27.88 12.44
CA CYS A 85 12.14 26.95 11.52
C CYS A 85 11.27 26.72 10.29
N VAL A 86 11.70 27.21 9.14
CA VAL A 86 11.13 26.77 7.86
C VAL A 86 11.72 25.39 7.60
N ALA A 87 11.06 24.34 8.10
CA ALA A 87 11.36 23.00 7.62
C ALA A 87 11.01 22.95 6.14
N ALA A 88 11.91 22.41 5.31
CA ALA A 88 11.56 22.06 3.94
C ALA A 88 10.27 21.24 3.97
N PRO A 89 9.30 21.48 3.06
CA PRO A 89 8.07 20.71 3.04
C PRO A 89 8.43 19.22 2.96
N ALA A 90 8.03 18.47 3.98
CA ALA A 90 8.21 17.04 3.98
C ALA A 90 7.42 16.46 2.81
N GLY A 91 8.01 15.53 2.06
CA GLY A 91 7.32 14.82 1.00
C GLY A 91 6.04 14.14 1.54
N VAL A 92 5.03 14.03 0.71
CA VAL A 92 3.78 13.35 1.05
C VAL A 92 3.99 11.86 0.79
N ALA A 93 3.87 11.01 1.82
CA ALA A 93 3.95 9.56 1.62
C ALA A 93 2.86 9.09 0.65
N ILE A 94 3.24 8.20 -0.26
CA ILE A 94 2.35 7.57 -1.23
C ILE A 94 2.41 6.07 -1.00
N TYR A 95 1.28 5.46 -0.66
CA TYR A 95 1.17 4.03 -0.35
C TYR A 95 0.44 3.27 -1.45
N GLY A 96 -0.58 3.88 -2.03
CA GLY A 96 -1.41 3.27 -3.06
C GLY A 96 -0.68 3.18 -4.40
N THR A 97 -0.88 2.08 -5.12
CA THR A 97 -0.49 1.97 -6.52
C THR A 97 -1.30 2.96 -7.35
N PRO A 98 -0.69 3.74 -8.26
CA PRO A 98 -1.42 4.61 -9.17
C PRO A 98 -2.39 3.83 -10.06
N ALA A 99 -3.45 4.48 -10.53
CA ALA A 99 -4.32 3.94 -11.57
C ALA A 99 -4.22 4.81 -12.83
N VAL A 100 -4.31 4.17 -14.00
CA VAL A 100 -4.27 4.85 -15.31
C VAL A 100 -5.57 4.57 -16.04
N ALA A 101 -6.19 5.62 -16.58
CA ALA A 101 -7.32 5.50 -17.48
C ALA A 101 -7.34 6.65 -18.50
N GLY A 102 -7.39 6.32 -19.79
CA GLY A 102 -7.26 7.29 -20.86
C GLY A 102 -5.93 8.05 -20.78
N ASP A 103 -6.01 9.37 -20.77
CA ASP A 103 -4.86 10.27 -20.68
C ASP A 103 -4.55 10.72 -19.23
N LEU A 104 -5.14 10.07 -18.22
CA LEU A 104 -4.98 10.46 -16.82
C LEU A 104 -4.37 9.36 -15.97
N VAL A 105 -3.50 9.79 -15.04
CA VAL A 105 -2.94 8.98 -13.95
C VAL A 105 -3.45 9.52 -12.62
N TYR A 106 -4.00 8.64 -11.81
CA TYR A 106 -4.57 8.97 -10.49
C TYR A 106 -3.66 8.47 -9.40
N ILE A 107 -3.42 9.30 -8.38
CA ILE A 107 -2.57 8.94 -7.23
C ILE A 107 -3.14 9.49 -5.93
N THR A 108 -3.12 8.69 -4.88
CA THR A 108 -3.57 9.06 -3.54
C THR A 108 -2.39 9.40 -2.64
N GLY A 109 -2.54 10.41 -1.81
CA GLY A 109 -1.50 10.85 -0.89
C GLY A 109 -1.92 10.73 0.58
N TYR A 110 -0.95 10.45 1.44
CA TYR A 110 -1.13 10.42 2.89
C TYR A 110 -1.55 11.78 3.47
N ASN A 111 -1.48 12.85 2.67
CA ASN A 111 -2.02 14.17 3.00
C ASN A 111 -3.54 14.25 2.88
N GLY A 112 -4.24 13.16 2.61
CA GLY A 112 -5.69 13.11 2.49
C GLY A 112 -6.21 13.73 1.19
N LYS A 113 -5.44 13.65 0.10
CA LYS A 113 -5.85 14.11 -1.23
C LYS A 113 -5.64 13.03 -2.28
N ILE A 114 -6.50 13.05 -3.29
CA ILE A 114 -6.28 12.34 -4.55
C ILE A 114 -6.02 13.37 -5.66
N TYR A 115 -5.14 13.01 -6.55
CA TYR A 115 -4.69 13.85 -7.67
C TYR A 115 -4.89 13.12 -8.99
N ALA A 116 -5.25 13.84 -10.02
CA ALA A 116 -5.17 13.37 -11.40
C ALA A 116 -4.13 14.19 -12.17
N PHE A 117 -3.26 13.50 -12.86
CA PHE A 117 -2.23 14.05 -13.70
C PHE A 117 -2.45 13.63 -15.16
N ASP A 118 -2.09 14.47 -16.08
CA ASP A 118 -1.94 14.10 -17.48
C ASP A 118 -0.81 13.08 -17.63
N SER A 119 -1.07 11.95 -18.27
CA SER A 119 -0.11 10.83 -18.35
C SER A 119 1.15 11.13 -19.16
N ALA A 120 1.06 12.05 -20.14
CA ALA A 120 2.17 12.39 -21.00
C ALA A 120 3.04 13.54 -20.44
N SER A 121 2.41 14.56 -19.86
CA SER A 121 3.10 15.77 -19.37
C SER A 121 3.33 15.81 -17.87
N LEU A 122 2.70 14.93 -17.12
CA LEU A 122 2.63 14.89 -15.64
C LEU A 122 2.14 16.23 -15.04
N GLN A 123 1.42 17.01 -15.80
CA GLN A 123 0.76 18.22 -15.28
C GLN A 123 -0.51 17.84 -14.53
N LYS A 124 -0.71 18.45 -13.36
CA LYS A 124 -1.90 18.23 -12.55
C LYS A 124 -3.14 18.76 -13.25
N ARG A 125 -4.14 17.90 -13.48
CA ARG A 125 -5.42 18.22 -14.11
C ARG A 125 -6.46 18.63 -13.05
N TRP A 126 -6.56 17.89 -11.96
CA TRP A 126 -7.41 18.20 -10.84
C TRP A 126 -6.90 17.59 -9.52
N VAL A 127 -7.43 18.04 -8.40
CA VAL A 127 -7.17 17.52 -7.05
C VAL A 127 -8.46 17.53 -6.24
N TYR A 128 -8.67 16.49 -5.42
CA TYR A 128 -9.80 16.41 -4.51
C TYR A 128 -9.31 16.07 -3.09
N PRO A 129 -9.87 16.69 -2.02
CA PRO A 129 -10.73 17.88 -2.10
C PRO A 129 -9.93 19.10 -2.60
N PRO A 130 -10.58 20.05 -3.29
CA PRO A 130 -9.90 21.25 -3.78
C PRO A 130 -9.40 22.14 -2.62
N GLU A 131 -10.16 22.19 -1.52
CA GLU A 131 -9.80 22.89 -0.29
C GLU A 131 -9.79 21.92 0.90
N GLY A 132 -8.94 22.18 1.89
CA GLY A 132 -8.77 21.29 3.03
C GLY A 132 -8.15 19.94 2.66
N ASN A 133 -8.30 18.96 3.53
CA ASN A 133 -7.80 17.60 3.35
C ASN A 133 -8.77 16.60 3.98
N LEU A 134 -8.92 15.43 3.40
CA LEU A 134 -9.50 14.27 4.07
C LEU A 134 -8.54 13.74 5.15
N GLN A 135 -8.96 12.69 5.86
CA GLN A 135 -8.01 11.89 6.64
C GLN A 135 -7.02 11.20 5.67
N PRO A 136 -5.85 10.78 6.14
CA PRO A 136 -4.84 10.15 5.29
C PRO A 136 -5.42 9.06 4.38
N ILE A 137 -4.97 9.01 3.14
CA ILE A 137 -5.36 7.97 2.19
C ILE A 137 -4.16 7.01 2.03
N VAL A 138 -4.39 5.74 2.35
CA VAL A 138 -3.41 4.65 2.22
C VAL A 138 -3.76 3.76 1.03
N SER A 139 -5.04 3.63 0.71
CA SER A 139 -5.54 2.84 -0.42
C SER A 139 -5.07 3.39 -1.77
N GLY A 140 -4.85 2.51 -2.74
CA GLY A 140 -4.73 2.90 -4.14
C GLY A 140 -6.09 3.31 -4.73
N PRO A 141 -6.12 4.18 -5.76
CA PRO A 141 -7.31 4.44 -6.54
C PRO A 141 -7.57 3.32 -7.54
N VAL A 142 -8.84 3.10 -7.89
CA VAL A 142 -9.26 2.22 -8.97
C VAL A 142 -10.19 2.97 -9.90
N VAL A 143 -10.02 2.81 -11.22
CA VAL A 143 -10.84 3.49 -12.22
C VAL A 143 -11.71 2.51 -12.97
N ALA A 144 -13.01 2.75 -12.94
CA ALA A 144 -14.00 2.00 -13.73
C ALA A 144 -15.25 2.86 -13.95
N LEU A 145 -16.04 2.53 -14.97
CA LEU A 145 -17.34 3.15 -15.25
C LEU A 145 -17.30 4.70 -15.30
N GLY A 146 -16.17 5.27 -15.71
CA GLY A 146 -15.98 6.73 -15.76
C GLY A 146 -15.76 7.42 -14.41
N ASN A 147 -15.57 6.64 -13.35
CA ASN A 147 -15.30 7.14 -12.02
C ASN A 147 -13.97 6.59 -11.49
N VAL A 148 -13.38 7.30 -10.51
CA VAL A 148 -12.25 6.83 -9.70
C VAL A 148 -12.75 6.59 -8.26
N TYR A 149 -12.40 5.42 -7.70
CA TYR A 149 -12.84 4.97 -6.39
C TYR A 149 -11.64 4.78 -5.47
N PHE A 150 -11.79 5.13 -4.19
CA PHE A 150 -10.76 4.93 -3.16
C PHE A 150 -11.37 4.88 -1.76
N GLY A 151 -10.63 4.32 -0.81
CA GLY A 151 -11.00 4.30 0.61
C GLY A 151 -10.17 5.31 1.41
N GLY A 152 -10.77 5.94 2.41
CA GLY A 152 -10.11 6.89 3.31
C GLY A 152 -9.88 6.33 4.72
N SER A 153 -8.90 6.88 5.45
CA SER A 153 -8.73 6.55 6.88
C SER A 153 -9.85 7.13 7.77
N ASP A 154 -10.76 7.91 7.22
CA ASP A 154 -12.01 8.33 7.87
C ASP A 154 -13.12 7.27 7.78
N GLY A 155 -12.83 6.11 7.19
CA GLY A 155 -13.76 5.02 7.01
C GLY A 155 -14.75 5.22 5.87
N ARG A 156 -14.48 6.13 4.95
CA ARG A 156 -15.36 6.40 3.81
C ARG A 156 -14.83 5.82 2.51
N VAL A 157 -15.76 5.34 1.70
CA VAL A 157 -15.53 4.98 0.29
C VAL A 157 -15.97 6.16 -0.56
N TYR A 158 -15.10 6.62 -1.42
CA TYR A 158 -15.30 7.76 -2.31
C TYR A 158 -15.40 7.30 -3.76
N ALA A 159 -16.26 7.97 -4.52
CA ALA A 159 -16.27 7.90 -5.98
C ALA A 159 -16.30 9.30 -6.58
N LEU A 160 -15.37 9.57 -7.46
CA LEU A 160 -15.25 10.84 -8.16
C LEU A 160 -15.34 10.61 -9.67
N LYS A 161 -15.90 11.57 -10.40
CA LYS A 161 -15.82 11.57 -11.87
C LYS A 161 -14.35 11.63 -12.29
N ALA A 162 -13.92 10.67 -13.09
CA ALA A 162 -12.52 10.48 -13.46
C ALA A 162 -11.94 11.71 -14.17
N ASP A 163 -12.70 12.38 -15.01
CA ASP A 163 -12.30 13.54 -15.80
C ASP A 163 -12.22 14.87 -15.02
N THR A 164 -13.07 15.02 -13.98
CA THR A 164 -13.27 16.32 -13.28
C THR A 164 -12.94 16.31 -11.79
N GLY A 165 -12.87 15.14 -11.15
CA GLY A 165 -12.69 15.03 -9.71
C GLY A 165 -13.91 15.43 -8.87
N VAL A 166 -15.09 15.62 -9.50
CA VAL A 166 -16.34 15.91 -8.79
C VAL A 166 -16.91 14.61 -8.23
N GLU A 167 -17.48 14.66 -7.03
CA GLU A 167 -18.15 13.51 -6.41
C GLU A 167 -19.21 12.91 -7.34
N ALA A 168 -19.14 11.59 -7.54
CA ALA A 168 -20.12 10.84 -8.34
C ALA A 168 -21.36 10.50 -7.50
N TRP A 169 -21.15 10.25 -6.22
CA TRP A 169 -22.19 9.98 -5.21
C TRP A 169 -21.66 10.34 -3.81
N GLU A 170 -22.57 10.49 -2.82
CA GLU A 170 -22.24 10.73 -1.41
C GLU A 170 -21.34 9.65 -0.86
N PRO A 171 -20.18 9.97 -0.23
CA PRO A 171 -19.26 8.97 0.29
C PRO A 171 -19.91 8.00 1.27
N PHE A 172 -19.77 6.69 1.00
CA PHE A 172 -20.32 5.62 1.83
C PHE A 172 -19.47 5.44 3.10
N GLN A 173 -20.11 5.39 4.29
CA GLN A 173 -19.44 5.26 5.58
C GLN A 173 -19.41 3.80 6.04
N THR A 174 -18.21 3.27 6.32
CA THR A 174 -17.97 2.01 7.06
C THR A 174 -17.75 2.28 8.55
N GLY A 175 -17.56 1.24 9.36
CA GLY A 175 -17.39 1.39 10.81
C GLY A 175 -16.00 1.84 11.28
N ASP A 176 -14.96 1.73 10.43
CA ASP A 176 -13.57 2.11 10.76
C ASP A 176 -12.81 2.42 9.45
N LYS A 177 -11.55 2.83 9.57
CA LYS A 177 -10.68 3.23 8.46
C LYS A 177 -10.56 2.15 7.37
N ILE A 178 -10.31 2.62 6.15
CA ILE A 178 -10.11 1.80 4.96
C ILE A 178 -8.67 2.02 4.46
N TRP A 179 -7.87 0.95 4.42
CA TRP A 179 -6.53 0.96 3.85
C TRP A 179 -6.42 0.09 2.61
N SER A 180 -7.37 -0.83 2.44
CA SER A 180 -7.44 -1.67 1.25
C SER A 180 -7.75 -0.86 0.00
N THR A 181 -7.15 -1.23 -1.13
CA THR A 181 -7.57 -0.73 -2.43
C THR A 181 -8.91 -1.37 -2.80
N PRO A 182 -9.91 -0.64 -3.31
CA PRO A 182 -11.15 -1.23 -3.81
C PRO A 182 -10.89 -2.20 -4.97
N VAL A 183 -11.73 -3.21 -5.10
CA VAL A 183 -11.77 -4.08 -6.29
C VAL A 183 -13.13 -3.95 -6.95
N ILE A 184 -13.16 -3.88 -8.27
CA ILE A 184 -14.38 -3.72 -9.03
C ILE A 184 -14.57 -4.95 -9.93
N ASP A 185 -15.73 -5.57 -9.82
CA ASP A 185 -16.20 -6.61 -10.74
C ASP A 185 -17.60 -6.23 -11.26
N GLY A 186 -17.69 -5.98 -12.55
CA GLY A 186 -18.88 -5.42 -13.17
C GLY A 186 -19.29 -4.07 -12.56
N GLU A 187 -20.47 -3.99 -11.97
CA GLU A 187 -21.00 -2.82 -11.27
C GLU A 187 -20.95 -2.98 -9.74
N THR A 188 -20.01 -3.77 -9.23
CA THR A 188 -19.86 -3.98 -7.79
C THR A 188 -18.46 -3.61 -7.32
N ILE A 189 -18.37 -2.78 -6.29
CA ILE A 189 -17.14 -2.45 -5.57
C ILE A 189 -17.05 -3.36 -4.35
N TYR A 190 -15.93 -4.05 -4.17
CA TYR A 190 -15.61 -4.79 -2.96
C TYR A 190 -14.50 -4.06 -2.22
N ILE A 191 -14.67 -3.84 -0.90
CA ILE A 191 -13.70 -3.12 -0.10
C ILE A 191 -13.64 -3.65 1.33
N SER A 192 -12.42 -3.83 1.83
CA SER A 192 -12.13 -4.31 3.18
C SER A 192 -11.97 -3.12 4.14
N SER A 193 -12.50 -3.25 5.37
CA SER A 193 -12.41 -2.23 6.42
C SER A 193 -11.78 -2.76 7.70
N PHE A 194 -11.18 -1.88 8.48
CA PHE A 194 -10.67 -2.19 9.81
C PHE A 194 -11.76 -2.50 10.82
N ASP A 195 -13.04 -2.21 10.52
CA ASP A 195 -14.20 -2.67 11.30
C ASP A 195 -14.46 -4.17 11.17
N LYS A 196 -13.54 -4.91 10.51
CA LYS A 196 -13.54 -6.37 10.33
C LYS A 196 -14.56 -6.89 9.31
N LYS A 197 -15.11 -6.01 8.49
CA LYS A 197 -16.10 -6.36 7.47
C LYS A 197 -15.58 -6.12 6.05
N LEU A 198 -16.03 -6.93 5.14
CA LEU A 198 -15.98 -6.69 3.71
C LEU A 198 -17.33 -6.11 3.28
N TYR A 199 -17.29 -5.09 2.47
CA TYR A 199 -18.47 -4.42 1.90
C TYR A 199 -18.54 -4.61 0.41
N ALA A 200 -19.75 -4.80 -0.10
CA ALA A 200 -20.05 -4.69 -1.52
C ALA A 200 -20.99 -3.52 -1.75
N LEU A 201 -20.58 -2.59 -2.61
CA LEU A 201 -21.34 -1.42 -2.97
C LEU A 201 -21.67 -1.43 -4.45
N ASP A 202 -22.79 -0.83 -4.82
CA ASP A 202 -23.08 -0.53 -6.21
C ASP A 202 -22.14 0.58 -6.70
N ALA A 203 -21.38 0.34 -7.76
CA ALA A 203 -20.38 1.27 -8.27
C ALA A 203 -21.01 2.53 -8.89
N VAL A 204 -22.26 2.45 -9.36
CA VAL A 204 -22.95 3.57 -10.02
C VAL A 204 -23.63 4.48 -9.00
N THR A 205 -24.22 3.91 -7.94
CA THR A 205 -25.04 4.65 -6.98
C THR A 205 -24.37 4.86 -5.63
N GLY A 206 -23.33 4.06 -5.27
CA GLY A 206 -22.72 4.04 -3.95
C GLY A 206 -23.56 3.31 -2.89
N GLU A 207 -24.71 2.77 -3.24
CA GLU A 207 -25.56 2.04 -2.30
C GLU A 207 -24.93 0.71 -1.89
N LYS A 208 -25.10 0.36 -0.61
CA LYS A 208 -24.63 -0.93 -0.11
C LYS A 208 -25.49 -2.07 -0.65
N LYS A 209 -24.85 -3.01 -1.36
CA LYS A 209 -25.48 -4.28 -1.78
C LYS A 209 -25.52 -5.25 -0.60
N TRP A 210 -24.41 -5.44 0.07
CA TRP A 210 -24.27 -6.27 1.25
C TRP A 210 -23.01 -5.96 2.06
N GLU A 211 -22.90 -6.49 3.26
CA GLU A 211 -21.70 -6.55 4.08
C GLU A 211 -21.58 -7.92 4.72
N THR A 212 -20.37 -8.39 5.00
CA THR A 212 -20.15 -9.66 5.69
C THR A 212 -20.46 -9.57 7.18
N VAL A 213 -20.60 -10.73 7.83
CA VAL A 213 -20.40 -10.82 9.28
C VAL A 213 -18.97 -10.44 9.63
N GLU A 214 -18.74 -9.99 10.85
CA GLU A 214 -17.40 -9.59 11.30
C GLU A 214 -16.43 -10.77 11.27
N ALA A 215 -15.26 -10.59 10.63
CA ALA A 215 -14.11 -11.46 10.83
C ALA A 215 -13.55 -11.30 12.26
N GLY A 216 -12.63 -12.18 12.67
CA GLY A 216 -12.02 -12.07 14.00
C GLY A 216 -11.07 -10.89 14.18
N GLY A 217 -10.53 -10.31 13.08
CA GLY A 217 -9.60 -9.20 13.06
C GLY A 217 -9.86 -8.20 11.94
N ALA A 218 -9.14 -7.09 11.94
CA ALA A 218 -9.23 -6.05 10.91
C ALA A 218 -8.92 -6.59 9.52
N LEU A 219 -9.50 -5.99 8.49
CA LEU A 219 -9.24 -6.30 7.08
C LEU A 219 -8.48 -5.12 6.47
N ALA A 220 -7.20 -5.31 6.19
CA ALA A 220 -6.34 -4.30 5.57
C ALA A 220 -5.95 -4.66 4.13
N ALA A 221 -5.89 -5.96 3.82
CA ALA A 221 -5.54 -6.44 2.50
C ALA A 221 -6.62 -6.09 1.46
N THR A 222 -6.18 -5.82 0.24
CA THR A 222 -7.06 -5.71 -0.92
C THR A 222 -7.75 -7.05 -1.15
N PRO A 223 -9.08 -7.11 -1.29
CA PRO A 223 -9.78 -8.36 -1.61
C PRO A 223 -9.48 -8.83 -3.03
N LEU A 224 -9.72 -10.10 -3.32
CA LEU A 224 -9.59 -10.67 -4.65
C LEU A 224 -10.92 -11.30 -5.08
N VAL A 225 -11.36 -11.01 -6.30
CA VAL A 225 -12.57 -11.61 -6.87
C VAL A 225 -12.19 -12.66 -7.89
N TYR A 226 -12.73 -13.87 -7.73
CA TYR A 226 -12.53 -14.98 -8.68
C TYR A 226 -13.72 -15.92 -8.64
N ASN A 227 -14.26 -16.27 -9.81
CA ASN A 227 -15.38 -17.22 -9.97
C ASN A 227 -16.54 -16.97 -8.99
N ASN A 228 -17.10 -15.75 -9.00
CA ASN A 228 -18.21 -15.33 -8.11
C ASN A 228 -17.91 -15.53 -6.61
N THR A 229 -16.64 -15.42 -6.23
CA THR A 229 -16.19 -15.53 -4.85
C THR A 229 -15.21 -14.39 -4.54
N VAL A 230 -15.38 -13.79 -3.38
CA VAL A 230 -14.45 -12.77 -2.88
C VAL A 230 -13.59 -13.37 -1.78
N TYR A 231 -12.29 -13.29 -1.96
CA TYR A 231 -11.28 -13.81 -1.02
C TYR A 231 -10.58 -12.65 -0.34
N PHE A 232 -10.36 -12.76 0.97
CA PHE A 232 -9.66 -11.74 1.74
C PHE A 232 -8.95 -12.30 2.95
N GLY A 233 -7.83 -11.67 3.30
CA GLY A 233 -7.07 -11.98 4.50
C GLY A 233 -7.47 -11.10 5.68
N SER A 234 -7.33 -11.62 6.89
CA SER A 234 -7.66 -10.93 8.13
C SER A 234 -6.48 -10.90 9.11
N PHE A 235 -6.49 -9.93 10.01
CA PHE A 235 -5.57 -9.85 11.13
C PHE A 235 -5.84 -10.88 12.22
N ASP A 236 -6.94 -11.66 12.11
CA ASP A 236 -7.14 -12.84 12.93
C ASP A 236 -6.37 -14.07 12.44
N ARG A 237 -5.50 -13.88 11.40
CA ARG A 237 -4.61 -14.90 10.85
C ARG A 237 -5.29 -15.98 10.02
N TYR A 238 -6.50 -15.70 9.52
CA TYR A 238 -7.26 -16.57 8.63
C TYR A 238 -7.53 -15.91 7.29
N LEU A 239 -7.72 -16.75 6.28
CA LEU A 239 -8.30 -16.38 5.00
C LEU A 239 -9.78 -16.70 4.99
N TYR A 240 -10.54 -15.90 4.29
CA TYR A 240 -11.97 -16.02 4.13
C TYR A 240 -12.35 -16.02 2.65
N ALA A 241 -13.39 -16.75 2.31
CA ALA A 241 -14.07 -16.67 1.03
C ALA A 241 -15.57 -16.51 1.25
N VAL A 242 -16.16 -15.56 0.52
CA VAL A 242 -17.58 -15.27 0.59
C VAL A 242 -18.17 -15.26 -0.82
N ASP A 243 -19.48 -15.54 -0.93
CA ASP A 243 -20.19 -15.41 -2.20
C ASP A 243 -20.25 -13.94 -2.63
N ALA A 244 -19.87 -13.66 -3.87
CA ALA A 244 -19.83 -12.29 -4.39
C ALA A 244 -21.25 -11.68 -4.55
N THR A 245 -22.29 -12.51 -4.60
CA THR A 245 -23.67 -12.07 -4.80
C THR A 245 -24.31 -11.50 -3.54
N ASP A 246 -24.08 -12.16 -2.37
CA ASP A 246 -24.79 -11.85 -1.13
C ASP A 246 -23.90 -11.72 0.11
N GLY A 247 -22.57 -11.95 -0.02
CA GLY A 247 -21.62 -11.87 1.08
C GLY A 247 -21.66 -13.04 2.06
N SER A 248 -22.43 -14.10 1.76
CA SER A 248 -22.50 -15.29 2.61
C SER A 248 -21.17 -16.01 2.68
N LEU A 249 -20.77 -16.45 3.88
CA LEU A 249 -19.51 -17.15 4.10
C LEU A 249 -19.53 -18.50 3.38
N LYS A 250 -18.60 -18.70 2.44
CA LYS A 250 -18.34 -20.01 1.80
C LYS A 250 -17.42 -20.82 2.69
N TRP A 251 -16.30 -20.24 3.10
CA TRP A 251 -15.36 -20.86 4.03
C TRP A 251 -14.47 -19.84 4.76
N LYS A 252 -13.98 -20.25 5.88
CA LYS A 252 -12.80 -19.71 6.59
C LYS A 252 -11.73 -20.78 6.54
N SER A 253 -10.47 -20.42 6.25
CA SER A 253 -9.39 -21.41 6.14
C SER A 253 -9.31 -22.30 7.39
N GLU A 254 -9.05 -23.60 7.20
CA GLU A 254 -8.84 -24.54 8.31
C GLU A 254 -7.52 -24.27 9.01
N VAL A 255 -6.51 -23.79 8.27
CA VAL A 255 -5.19 -23.45 8.80
C VAL A 255 -5.17 -22.02 9.31
N GLU A 256 -4.58 -21.86 10.51
CA GLU A 256 -4.28 -20.57 11.11
C GLU A 256 -2.84 -20.20 10.82
N ALA A 257 -2.60 -19.04 10.20
CA ALA A 257 -1.25 -18.53 9.96
C ALA A 257 -0.55 -18.12 11.26
N GLY A 258 0.76 -18.06 11.25
CA GLY A 258 1.54 -17.56 12.40
C GLY A 258 1.40 -16.05 12.60
N SER A 259 1.02 -15.29 11.57
CA SER A 259 0.82 -13.83 11.59
C SER A 259 -0.30 -13.40 10.63
N TRP A 260 -0.42 -12.10 10.38
CA TRP A 260 -1.49 -11.48 9.61
C TRP A 260 -1.32 -11.70 8.11
N PHE A 261 -2.45 -11.82 7.40
CA PHE A 261 -2.50 -11.69 5.95
C PHE A 261 -2.64 -10.21 5.60
N TRP A 262 -1.51 -9.61 5.21
CA TRP A 262 -1.41 -8.21 4.80
C TRP A 262 -1.44 -8.04 3.28
N ALA A 263 -0.74 -8.92 2.59
CA ALA A 263 -0.65 -8.93 1.14
C ALA A 263 -1.92 -9.47 0.49
N THR A 264 -2.23 -9.00 -0.71
CA THR A 264 -3.31 -9.55 -1.54
C THR A 264 -2.95 -10.97 -1.97
N PRO A 265 -3.82 -11.98 -1.79
CA PRO A 265 -3.57 -13.31 -2.31
C PRO A 265 -3.66 -13.34 -3.84
N ILE A 266 -3.07 -14.36 -4.46
CA ILE A 266 -3.26 -14.68 -5.87
C ILE A 266 -4.03 -15.99 -6.01
N ILE A 267 -4.88 -16.07 -7.03
CA ILE A 267 -5.53 -17.33 -7.43
C ILE A 267 -5.10 -17.70 -8.84
N TYR A 268 -4.68 -18.93 -8.98
CA TYR A 268 -4.37 -19.55 -10.26
C TYR A 268 -4.78 -21.03 -10.28
N ASN A 269 -5.47 -21.46 -11.34
CA ASN A 269 -5.96 -22.83 -11.48
C ASN A 269 -6.67 -23.37 -10.23
N ASN A 270 -7.64 -22.60 -9.71
CA ASN A 270 -8.44 -22.93 -8.50
C ASN A 270 -7.61 -23.11 -7.22
N THR A 271 -6.40 -22.59 -7.18
CA THR A 271 -5.49 -22.61 -6.02
C THR A 271 -5.24 -21.19 -5.54
N VAL A 272 -5.45 -20.95 -4.24
CA VAL A 272 -5.15 -19.69 -3.56
C VAL A 272 -3.72 -19.74 -3.03
N TYR A 273 -2.93 -18.75 -3.38
CA TYR A 273 -1.58 -18.53 -2.86
C TYR A 273 -1.60 -17.26 -2.00
N ALA A 274 -1.47 -17.42 -0.70
CA ALA A 274 -1.61 -16.34 0.25
C ALA A 274 -0.35 -16.14 1.08
N PRO A 275 0.43 -15.09 0.81
CA PRO A 275 1.58 -14.74 1.65
C PRO A 275 1.13 -14.13 2.96
N SER A 276 1.90 -14.39 4.02
CA SER A 276 1.64 -13.90 5.37
C SER A 276 2.88 -13.23 5.97
N LEU A 277 2.65 -12.37 6.96
CA LEU A 277 3.72 -11.71 7.73
C LEU A 277 4.50 -12.68 8.64
N ASP A 278 4.13 -13.97 8.71
CA ASP A 278 4.94 -15.01 9.35
C ASP A 278 6.06 -15.55 8.45
N GLY A 279 6.17 -15.02 7.23
CA GLY A 279 7.18 -15.44 6.26
C GLY A 279 6.79 -16.65 5.45
N LYS A 280 5.54 -17.08 5.48
CA LYS A 280 5.05 -18.26 4.75
C LYS A 280 4.08 -17.89 3.64
N VAL A 281 3.99 -18.78 2.67
CA VAL A 281 2.96 -18.77 1.61
C VAL A 281 2.05 -19.97 1.83
N TYR A 282 0.79 -19.70 2.13
CA TYR A 282 -0.27 -20.70 2.31
C TYR A 282 -0.88 -21.04 0.96
N ILE A 283 -1.03 -22.34 0.69
CA ILE A 283 -1.51 -22.84 -0.61
C ILE A 283 -2.80 -23.62 -0.35
N LEU A 284 -3.93 -23.02 -0.72
CA LEU A 284 -5.25 -23.52 -0.39
C LEU A 284 -6.05 -23.83 -1.64
N ASP A 285 -6.96 -24.80 -1.53
CA ASP A 285 -8.02 -25.01 -2.52
C ASP A 285 -9.04 -23.86 -2.48
N ALA A 286 -9.30 -23.25 -3.62
CA ALA A 286 -10.16 -22.06 -3.69
C ALA A 286 -11.64 -22.34 -3.36
N GLU A 287 -12.12 -23.55 -3.57
CA GLU A 287 -13.53 -23.90 -3.30
C GLU A 287 -13.77 -24.24 -1.82
N SER A 288 -12.82 -24.88 -1.17
CA SER A 288 -12.99 -25.43 0.18
C SER A 288 -12.20 -24.72 1.27
N GLY A 289 -11.16 -23.94 0.92
CA GLY A 289 -10.24 -23.31 1.88
C GLY A 289 -9.30 -24.30 2.59
N ARG A 290 -9.23 -25.56 2.13
CA ARG A 290 -8.33 -26.58 2.67
C ARG A 290 -6.93 -26.36 2.20
N GLU A 291 -5.96 -26.61 3.08
CA GLU A 291 -4.55 -26.62 2.71
C GLU A 291 -4.26 -27.77 1.76
N LEU A 292 -3.66 -27.47 0.60
CA LEU A 292 -3.30 -28.46 -0.42
C LEU A 292 -1.94 -29.07 -0.14
N ILE A 293 -1.02 -28.29 0.39
CA ILE A 293 0.31 -28.69 0.84
C ILE A 293 0.70 -27.84 2.05
N ASP A 294 1.66 -28.29 2.83
CA ASP A 294 2.24 -27.53 3.94
C ASP A 294 2.72 -26.14 3.43
N ALA A 295 2.45 -25.10 4.20
CA ALA A 295 2.82 -23.73 3.82
C ALA A 295 4.33 -23.60 3.58
N ILE A 296 4.71 -22.96 2.47
CA ILE A 296 6.11 -22.76 2.07
C ILE A 296 6.73 -21.65 2.90
N ASP A 297 7.80 -21.94 3.64
CA ASP A 297 8.52 -21.00 4.48
C ASP A 297 9.61 -20.26 3.68
N LEU A 298 9.54 -18.95 3.62
CA LEU A 298 10.52 -18.04 2.98
C LEU A 298 11.51 -17.45 4.00
N GLY A 299 11.28 -17.68 5.29
CA GLY A 299 12.14 -17.27 6.39
C GLY A 299 11.99 -15.81 6.83
N ASN A 300 11.35 -14.96 6.04
CA ASN A 300 11.17 -13.53 6.32
C ASN A 300 9.75 -13.07 6.00
N PRO A 301 9.18 -12.10 6.75
CA PRO A 301 7.83 -11.59 6.51
C PRO A 301 7.58 -11.22 5.06
N VAL A 302 6.36 -11.50 4.58
CA VAL A 302 5.92 -11.13 3.23
C VAL A 302 4.79 -10.11 3.35
N SER A 303 5.12 -8.84 3.15
CA SER A 303 4.19 -7.70 3.14
C SER A 303 3.80 -7.29 1.72
N SER A 304 4.70 -7.53 0.76
CA SER A 304 4.49 -7.25 -0.66
C SER A 304 3.48 -8.21 -1.28
N SER A 305 2.52 -7.67 -2.04
CA SER A 305 1.61 -8.51 -2.83
C SER A 305 2.36 -9.14 -4.00
N PRO A 306 2.22 -10.45 -4.22
CA PRO A 306 2.90 -11.16 -5.30
C PRO A 306 2.30 -10.86 -6.66
N VAL A 307 2.96 -11.30 -7.72
CA VAL A 307 2.47 -11.18 -9.10
C VAL A 307 2.57 -12.52 -9.83
N LEU A 308 1.59 -12.80 -10.68
CA LEU A 308 1.58 -13.99 -11.55
C LEU A 308 2.19 -13.63 -12.92
N VAL A 309 3.19 -14.41 -13.35
CA VAL A 309 3.85 -14.26 -14.66
C VAL A 309 4.07 -15.63 -15.26
N ASP A 310 3.51 -15.90 -16.43
CA ASP A 310 3.72 -17.12 -17.21
C ASP A 310 3.58 -18.43 -16.40
N GLY A 311 2.58 -18.48 -15.50
CA GLY A 311 2.32 -19.65 -14.65
C GLY A 311 3.22 -19.78 -13.43
N SER A 312 4.07 -18.80 -13.17
CA SER A 312 4.87 -18.69 -11.95
C SER A 312 4.41 -17.52 -11.10
N ILE A 313 4.38 -17.67 -9.79
CA ILE A 313 4.09 -16.60 -8.84
C ILE A 313 5.42 -16.04 -8.34
N ILE A 314 5.64 -14.76 -8.57
CA ILE A 314 6.83 -14.05 -8.08
C ILE A 314 6.48 -13.37 -6.77
N ILE A 315 7.31 -13.63 -5.75
CA ILE A 315 7.08 -13.20 -4.36
C ILE A 315 8.33 -12.50 -3.86
N ALA A 316 8.18 -11.34 -3.23
CA ALA A 316 9.26 -10.65 -2.54
C ALA A 316 9.10 -10.79 -1.03
N SER A 317 10.15 -11.21 -0.32
CA SER A 317 10.21 -11.07 1.13
C SER A 317 10.54 -9.63 1.53
N GLY A 318 10.20 -9.25 2.75
CA GLY A 318 10.46 -7.90 3.27
C GLY A 318 11.94 -7.49 3.33
N GLU A 319 12.88 -8.45 3.20
CA GLU A 319 14.32 -8.18 3.12
C GLU A 319 14.86 -8.16 1.68
N GLY A 320 13.98 -8.18 0.67
CA GLY A 320 14.38 -8.05 -0.74
C GLY A 320 14.78 -9.34 -1.44
N ARG A 321 14.57 -10.50 -0.83
CA ARG A 321 14.74 -11.77 -1.54
C ARG A 321 13.52 -12.03 -2.40
N ILE A 322 13.76 -12.31 -3.67
CA ILE A 322 12.74 -12.58 -4.68
C ILE A 322 12.73 -14.06 -4.97
N TYR A 323 11.54 -14.64 -4.98
CA TYR A 323 11.31 -16.05 -5.23
C TYR A 323 10.37 -16.24 -6.41
N SER A 324 10.55 -17.35 -7.13
CA SER A 324 9.62 -17.84 -8.14
C SER A 324 9.01 -19.16 -7.64
N LEU A 325 7.71 -19.19 -7.51
CA LEU A 325 6.90 -20.36 -7.17
C LEU A 325 6.25 -20.90 -8.44
N ASP A 326 6.62 -22.09 -8.86
CA ASP A 326 6.00 -22.82 -9.97
C ASP A 326 4.62 -23.35 -9.56
N THR A 327 3.57 -22.93 -10.24
CA THR A 327 2.18 -23.29 -9.88
C THR A 327 1.78 -24.70 -10.30
N VAL A 328 2.61 -25.42 -11.07
CA VAL A 328 2.33 -26.80 -11.52
C VAL A 328 2.74 -27.81 -10.45
N ASN A 329 3.90 -27.59 -9.83
CA ASN A 329 4.49 -28.54 -8.86
C ASN A 329 4.64 -27.93 -7.46
N ASN A 330 4.28 -26.66 -7.26
CA ASN A 330 4.43 -25.88 -6.04
C ASN A 330 5.88 -25.83 -5.51
N GLN A 331 6.86 -25.93 -6.42
CA GLN A 331 8.26 -25.78 -6.04
C GLN A 331 8.67 -24.31 -6.08
N ILE A 332 9.34 -23.89 -5.01
CA ILE A 332 9.89 -22.55 -4.92
C ILE A 332 11.39 -22.56 -5.19
N ARG A 333 11.85 -21.53 -5.90
CA ARG A 333 13.28 -21.28 -6.12
C ARG A 333 13.62 -19.82 -5.86
N PRO A 334 14.82 -19.54 -5.33
CA PRO A 334 15.33 -18.17 -5.33
C PRO A 334 15.45 -17.67 -6.77
N LEU A 335 15.00 -16.44 -7.00
CA LEU A 335 15.06 -15.79 -8.31
C LEU A 335 16.12 -14.68 -8.32
N ALA A 336 16.08 -13.77 -7.33
CA ALA A 336 17.01 -12.65 -7.19
C ALA A 336 17.11 -12.22 -5.71
N ASP A 337 18.04 -11.30 -5.41
CA ASP A 337 18.17 -10.64 -4.11
C ASP A 337 18.53 -9.17 -4.36
N VAL A 338 17.58 -8.27 -4.13
CA VAL A 338 17.79 -6.82 -4.30
C VAL A 338 18.42 -6.19 -3.06
N ARG A 339 18.51 -6.93 -1.93
CA ARG A 339 19.17 -6.53 -0.67
C ARG A 339 18.65 -5.24 -0.05
N GLU A 340 17.42 -4.90 -0.37
CA GLU A 340 16.72 -3.73 0.12
C GLU A 340 15.31 -4.12 0.54
N LYS A 341 14.70 -3.32 1.41
CA LYS A 341 13.34 -3.57 1.88
C LYS A 341 12.32 -3.46 0.76
N VAL A 342 11.42 -4.46 0.64
CA VAL A 342 10.35 -4.50 -0.35
C VAL A 342 9.00 -4.70 0.35
N ASP A 343 8.25 -3.61 0.54
CA ASP A 343 6.87 -3.63 1.04
C ASP A 343 5.86 -3.31 -0.07
N ALA A 344 6.32 -2.65 -1.15
CA ALA A 344 5.47 -2.31 -2.28
C ALA A 344 4.94 -3.58 -2.98
N PRO A 345 3.68 -3.60 -3.45
CA PRO A 345 3.19 -4.64 -4.32
C PRO A 345 4.10 -4.82 -5.54
N LEU A 346 4.38 -6.06 -5.91
CA LEU A 346 5.07 -6.35 -7.18
C LEU A 346 4.11 -6.14 -8.35
N TRP A 347 4.66 -5.82 -9.51
CA TRP A 347 3.90 -5.80 -10.76
C TRP A 347 4.74 -6.35 -11.90
N ALA A 348 4.09 -6.74 -12.97
CA ALA A 348 4.78 -7.33 -14.12
C ALA A 348 4.14 -6.92 -15.44
N SER A 349 4.97 -6.88 -16.47
CA SER A 349 4.54 -6.69 -17.84
C SER A 349 5.52 -7.38 -18.79
N ASN A 350 5.02 -8.13 -19.78
CA ASN A 350 5.81 -8.76 -20.83
C ASN A 350 6.99 -9.62 -20.31
N GLY A 351 6.77 -10.45 -19.28
CA GLY A 351 7.80 -11.31 -18.70
C GLY A 351 8.83 -10.57 -17.83
N VAL A 352 8.63 -9.29 -17.55
CA VAL A 352 9.47 -8.47 -16.68
C VAL A 352 8.74 -8.21 -15.38
N VAL A 353 9.40 -8.45 -14.25
CA VAL A 353 8.91 -8.08 -12.92
C VAL A 353 9.58 -6.79 -12.47
N TYR A 354 8.78 -5.87 -11.97
CA TYR A 354 9.24 -4.60 -11.44
C TYR A 354 9.12 -4.60 -9.91
N ILE A 355 10.15 -4.09 -9.25
CA ILE A 355 10.29 -4.08 -7.81
C ILE A 355 10.69 -2.68 -7.37
N HIS A 356 9.88 -2.04 -6.55
CA HIS A 356 10.22 -0.77 -5.90
C HIS A 356 10.79 -1.06 -4.52
N ALA A 357 12.10 -0.95 -4.38
CA ALA A 357 12.82 -1.09 -3.13
C ALA A 357 12.95 0.27 -2.42
N GLN A 358 12.87 0.26 -1.08
CA GLN A 358 12.53 1.47 -0.34
C GLN A 358 13.71 2.22 0.28
N GLU A 359 14.82 1.52 0.61
CA GLU A 359 15.91 2.14 1.38
C GLU A 359 16.66 3.20 0.56
N ASP A 360 17.09 2.82 -0.65
CA ASP A 360 17.77 3.71 -1.61
C ASP A 360 16.81 4.20 -2.70
N GLU A 361 15.51 3.92 -2.55
CA GLU A 361 14.47 4.25 -3.52
C GLU A 361 14.83 3.80 -4.95
N THR A 362 15.15 2.51 -5.08
CA THR A 362 15.57 1.94 -6.36
C THR A 362 14.43 1.13 -6.99
N LEU A 363 14.22 1.37 -8.27
CA LEU A 363 13.33 0.59 -9.13
C LEU A 363 14.15 -0.44 -9.88
N TYR A 364 13.83 -1.72 -9.69
CA TYR A 364 14.45 -2.84 -10.42
C TYR A 364 13.50 -3.39 -11.45
N ALA A 365 14.04 -3.79 -12.61
CA ALA A 365 13.37 -4.61 -13.60
C ALA A 365 14.13 -5.93 -13.76
N LEU A 366 13.47 -7.03 -13.44
CA LEU A 366 14.05 -8.37 -13.51
C LEU A 366 13.32 -9.22 -14.52
N SER A 367 14.04 -10.11 -15.21
CA SER A 367 13.42 -11.19 -15.97
C SER A 367 12.66 -12.13 -15.01
N ALA A 368 11.36 -12.32 -15.22
CA ALA A 368 10.55 -13.22 -14.41
C ALA A 368 11.01 -14.69 -14.52
N GLU A 369 11.55 -15.08 -15.67
CA GLU A 369 12.04 -16.43 -15.94
C GLU A 369 13.37 -16.72 -15.25
N THR A 370 14.35 -15.81 -15.39
CA THR A 370 15.74 -16.07 -14.99
C THR A 370 16.17 -15.34 -13.73
N GLY A 371 15.46 -14.29 -13.31
CA GLY A 371 15.87 -13.38 -12.25
C GLY A 371 17.01 -12.42 -12.64
N ALA A 372 17.43 -12.46 -13.90
CA ALA A 372 18.47 -11.54 -14.36
C ALA A 372 17.97 -10.09 -14.29
N GLU A 373 18.78 -9.21 -13.71
CA GLU A 373 18.53 -7.79 -13.74
C GLU A 373 18.65 -7.27 -15.16
N LEU A 374 17.59 -6.66 -15.67
CA LEU A 374 17.55 -6.05 -16.99
C LEU A 374 18.03 -4.61 -16.91
N TRP A 375 17.57 -3.91 -15.89
CA TRP A 375 18.00 -2.56 -15.53
C TRP A 375 17.58 -2.22 -14.09
N ASN A 376 18.20 -1.21 -13.52
CA ASN A 376 17.73 -0.53 -12.32
C ASN A 376 17.78 0.98 -12.50
N LEU A 377 17.02 1.71 -11.69
CA LEU A 377 16.93 3.16 -11.74
C LEU A 377 16.76 3.69 -10.32
N SER A 378 17.71 4.51 -9.84
CA SER A 378 17.53 5.25 -8.59
C SER A 378 16.48 6.34 -8.79
N LEU A 379 15.52 6.39 -7.89
CA LEU A 379 14.45 7.39 -7.83
C LEU A 379 14.71 8.44 -6.74
N SER A 380 15.83 8.36 -6.01
CA SER A 380 16.25 9.40 -5.09
C SER A 380 16.82 10.59 -5.87
N SER A 381 16.42 11.82 -5.52
CA SER A 381 17.10 13.02 -6.02
C SER A 381 18.48 13.10 -5.36
N GLU A 382 19.55 13.23 -6.17
CA GLU A 382 20.88 13.58 -5.67
C GLU A 382 20.90 14.91 -4.91
#